data_13b87b75f994636c2711c6d601869b8c
#
_entry.id   13b87b75f994636c2711c6d601869b8c
#
_cell.length_a   1.000
_cell.length_b   1.000
_cell.length_c   1.000
_cell.angle_alpha   90.00
_cell.angle_beta   90.00
_cell.angle_gamma   90.00
#
_symmetry.space_group_name_H-M   'P 1'
#
loop_
_entity.id
_entity.type
_entity.pdbx_description
1 polymer ?
#
loop_
_entity_poly.entity_id
_entity_poly.type
_entity_poly.pdbx_seq_one_letter_code
_entity_poly.pdbx_strand_id
1 'polypeptide(L)'
;MRKKHFLFASVLALLCGSSTLHAQDFKLTSSGYFKNQGVDVMAFDDIYPEGHQGGVCIIMNGHRVATNGDIRLEATPGQWQPVPKQLDRKLGDNSITATLCYPDSSRHLTGFNPMIYPDLHLIYTVNVESKGKNIEVTVDLDRPIPQEFIGKVGFNLEFFPGSLFGKPWIMDGQSGIFPQQPNSPLMTTQPNYLHTGNYHDGKKSLADMNKLIGKGYSPIVADDIISEPYAKGTKFTSRPDDPYNKVTIESLSGDLQLFDGRMNHNNGWFVLRSNCRDRKS
;
A
#
# COMPACT_ATOMS: atom_id res chain seq x y z
N MET A 1 -2.76 14.71 30.57
CA MET A 1 -3.10 14.90 29.14
C MET A 1 -3.51 13.56 28.58
N ARG A 2 -4.78 13.37 28.20
CA ARG A 2 -5.25 12.12 27.59
C ARG A 2 -4.71 12.08 26.16
N LYS A 3 -3.84 11.10 25.84
CA LYS A 3 -3.44 10.80 24.46
C LYS A 3 -4.71 10.41 23.69
N LYS A 4 -5.09 11.22 22.72
CA LYS A 4 -6.19 10.89 21.81
C LYS A 4 -5.60 9.93 20.76
N HIS A 5 -5.91 8.65 20.88
CA HIS A 5 -5.58 7.67 19.88
C HIS A 5 -6.47 7.90 18.65
N PHE A 6 -5.87 7.95 17.47
CA PHE A 6 -6.58 8.02 16.20
C PHE A 6 -6.63 6.59 15.65
N LEU A 7 -7.81 5.98 15.71
CA LEU A 7 -8.00 4.62 15.24
C LEU A 7 -8.35 4.64 13.75
N PHE A 8 -7.49 4.05 12.95
CA PHE A 8 -7.75 3.74 11.55
C PHE A 8 -7.79 2.21 11.44
N ALA A 9 -8.97 1.62 11.36
CA ALA A 9 -9.12 0.18 11.26
C ALA A 9 -9.40 -0.21 9.81
N SER A 10 -8.47 -0.93 9.18
CA SER A 10 -8.72 -1.65 7.94
C SER A 10 -8.69 -3.14 8.26
N VAL A 11 -9.76 -3.87 7.95
CA VAL A 11 -9.82 -5.32 8.15
C VAL A 11 -9.49 -6.03 6.85
N LEU A 12 -8.47 -6.85 6.91
CA LEU A 12 -8.16 -7.84 5.91
C LEU A 12 -8.93 -9.11 6.24
N ALA A 13 -10.12 -9.28 5.68
CA ALA A 13 -10.87 -10.53 5.80
C ALA A 13 -10.44 -11.48 4.67
N LEU A 14 -9.68 -12.51 5.02
CA LEU A 14 -9.37 -13.61 4.13
C LEU A 14 -10.49 -14.65 4.21
N LEU A 15 -11.45 -14.59 3.28
CA LEU A 15 -12.46 -15.64 3.15
C LEU A 15 -11.94 -16.74 2.20
N CYS A 16 -11.38 -17.79 2.79
CA CYS A 16 -11.11 -19.04 2.04
C CYS A 16 -12.42 -19.78 1.76
N GLY A 17 -12.70 -20.05 0.49
CA GLY A 17 -13.90 -20.77 0.04
C GLY A 17 -14.02 -22.16 0.66
N SER A 18 -15.22 -22.51 1.06
CA SER A 18 -15.62 -23.70 1.78
C SER A 18 -15.54 -24.96 0.94
N SER A 19 -14.56 -25.78 1.18
CA SER A 19 -14.74 -27.22 1.32
C SER A 19 -15.04 -27.50 2.80
N THR A 20 -15.84 -28.49 3.11
CA THR A 20 -16.33 -28.86 4.47
C THR A 20 -15.26 -29.30 5.46
N LEU A 21 -14.02 -28.95 5.27
CA LEU A 21 -12.95 -28.97 6.24
C LEU A 21 -13.12 -27.72 7.11
N HIS A 22 -13.24 -27.86 8.41
CA HIS A 22 -13.30 -26.77 9.38
C HIS A 22 -12.16 -25.81 9.09
N ALA A 23 -12.47 -24.65 8.52
CA ALA A 23 -11.46 -23.63 8.28
C ALA A 23 -10.84 -23.27 9.64
N GLN A 24 -9.55 -23.52 9.77
CA GLN A 24 -8.82 -23.24 11.00
C GLN A 24 -8.67 -21.73 11.19
N ASP A 25 -8.48 -21.32 12.43
CA ASP A 25 -8.15 -19.94 12.76
C ASP A 25 -6.69 -19.64 12.36
N PHE A 26 -6.42 -18.39 12.03
CA PHE A 26 -5.06 -17.91 11.89
C PHE A 26 -4.33 -18.00 13.23
N LYS A 27 -3.13 -18.56 13.22
CA LYS A 27 -2.26 -18.65 14.40
C LYS A 27 -0.96 -17.91 14.15
N LEU A 28 -0.55 -17.12 15.12
CA LEU A 28 0.77 -16.54 15.13
C LEU A 28 1.79 -17.64 15.40
N THR A 29 2.78 -17.79 14.53
CA THR A 29 3.85 -18.77 14.65
C THR A 29 4.97 -18.22 15.52
N SER A 30 5.83 -19.10 16.04
CA SER A 30 7.06 -18.68 16.76
C SER A 30 8.04 -17.93 15.84
N SER A 31 7.90 -18.09 14.53
CA SER A 31 8.70 -17.34 13.53
C SER A 31 8.12 -15.95 13.22
N GLY A 32 7.02 -15.54 13.87
CA GLY A 32 6.50 -14.17 13.79
C GLY A 32 5.70 -13.88 12.52
N TYR A 33 4.96 -14.84 11.99
CA TYR A 33 3.97 -14.64 10.94
C TYR A 33 2.68 -15.40 11.26
N PHE A 34 1.56 -14.99 10.68
CA PHE A 34 0.28 -15.69 10.84
C PHE A 34 0.15 -16.79 9.80
N LYS A 35 -0.29 -17.94 10.24
CA LYS A 35 -0.50 -19.11 9.40
C LYS A 35 -1.93 -19.63 9.50
N ASN A 36 -2.51 -19.93 8.36
CA ASN A 36 -3.72 -20.71 8.19
C ASN A 36 -3.48 -21.71 7.04
N GLN A 37 -4.41 -22.62 6.80
CA GLN A 37 -4.29 -23.62 5.76
C GLN A 37 -4.13 -22.98 4.37
N GLY A 38 -2.93 -23.07 3.80
CA GLY A 38 -2.58 -22.50 2.49
C GLY A 38 -2.44 -20.97 2.44
N VAL A 39 -2.56 -20.28 3.58
CA VAL A 39 -2.42 -18.83 3.64
C VAL A 39 -1.49 -18.44 4.78
N ASP A 40 -0.49 -17.66 4.46
CA ASP A 40 0.41 -17.02 5.43
C ASP A 40 0.31 -15.50 5.30
N VAL A 41 0.32 -14.80 6.44
CA VAL A 41 0.37 -13.35 6.47
C VAL A 41 1.60 -12.93 7.26
N MET A 42 2.54 -12.28 6.57
CA MET A 42 3.73 -11.68 7.18
C MET A 42 3.44 -10.20 7.48
N ALA A 43 4.03 -9.69 8.52
CA ALA A 43 3.89 -8.29 8.89
C ALA A 43 5.23 -7.73 9.35
N PHE A 44 5.82 -6.84 8.54
CA PHE A 44 7.04 -6.08 8.85
C PHE A 44 8.27 -6.95 9.19
N ASP A 45 8.37 -8.11 8.58
CA ASP A 45 9.48 -9.07 8.77
C ASP A 45 10.15 -9.47 7.45
N ASP A 46 9.74 -8.86 6.36
CA ASP A 46 10.28 -9.08 5.03
C ASP A 46 11.09 -7.86 4.59
N ILE A 47 12.35 -8.07 4.29
CA ILE A 47 13.28 -7.02 3.87
C ILE A 47 13.63 -7.23 2.42
N TYR A 48 13.31 -6.25 1.57
CA TYR A 48 13.72 -6.26 0.18
C TYR A 48 15.23 -6.07 0.04
N PRO A 49 15.85 -6.57 -1.04
CA PRO A 49 17.27 -6.39 -1.29
C PRO A 49 17.75 -4.93 -1.24
N GLU A 50 16.87 -3.99 -1.56
CA GLU A 50 17.10 -2.55 -1.45
C GLU A 50 17.12 -2.05 0.01
N GLY A 51 16.82 -2.94 0.96
CA GLY A 51 16.92 -2.67 2.38
C GLY A 51 15.73 -1.94 2.99
N HIS A 52 14.53 -1.97 2.38
CA HIS A 52 13.29 -1.52 3.01
C HIS A 52 12.42 -2.71 3.42
N GLN A 53 11.57 -2.52 4.42
CA GLN A 53 10.64 -3.54 4.87
C GLN A 53 9.48 -3.70 3.88
N GLY A 54 8.92 -4.90 3.79
CA GLY A 54 7.84 -5.27 2.87
C GLY A 54 6.43 -5.00 3.39
N GLY A 55 6.27 -4.45 4.60
CA GLY A 55 4.96 -4.19 5.20
C GLY A 55 4.16 -5.46 5.47
N VAL A 56 2.85 -5.36 5.32
CA VAL A 56 1.94 -6.53 5.38
C VAL A 56 1.98 -7.24 4.03
N CYS A 57 2.24 -8.55 4.06
CA CYS A 57 2.32 -9.41 2.89
C CYS A 57 1.34 -10.57 3.02
N ILE A 58 0.71 -10.96 1.90
CA ILE A 58 -0.18 -12.11 1.82
C ILE A 58 0.45 -13.14 0.89
N ILE A 59 0.62 -14.34 1.40
CA ILE A 59 1.15 -15.49 0.68
C ILE A 59 0.05 -16.55 0.63
N MET A 60 -0.30 -16.99 -0.56
CA MET A 60 -1.30 -18.04 -0.77
C MET A 60 -0.69 -19.18 -1.57
N ASN A 61 -0.81 -20.40 -1.02
CA ASN A 61 -0.29 -21.61 -1.65
C ASN A 61 1.19 -21.49 -2.07
N GLY A 62 2.01 -20.84 -1.22
CA GLY A 62 3.42 -20.60 -1.46
C GLY A 62 3.74 -19.45 -2.42
N HIS A 63 2.73 -18.73 -2.92
CA HIS A 63 2.92 -17.58 -3.80
C HIS A 63 2.55 -16.28 -3.10
N ARG A 64 3.44 -15.28 -3.13
CA ARG A 64 3.14 -13.93 -2.65
C ARG A 64 2.12 -13.30 -3.61
N VAL A 65 0.93 -12.99 -3.11
CA VAL A 65 -0.16 -12.40 -3.91
C VAL A 65 -0.32 -10.90 -3.67
N ALA A 66 0.06 -10.44 -2.48
CA ALA A 66 0.08 -9.03 -2.13
C ALA A 66 1.23 -8.70 -1.18
N THR A 67 1.67 -7.45 -1.19
CA THR A 67 2.79 -6.94 -0.38
C THR A 67 2.68 -5.42 -0.18
N ASN A 68 3.70 -4.83 0.44
CA ASN A 68 3.79 -3.38 0.68
C ASN A 68 2.58 -2.79 1.42
N GLY A 69 1.93 -3.63 2.26
CA GLY A 69 0.84 -3.20 3.12
C GLY A 69 1.33 -2.21 4.17
N ASP A 70 1.33 -0.92 3.81
CA ASP A 70 1.85 0.15 4.65
C ASP A 70 1.37 1.53 4.19
N ILE A 71 1.71 2.57 4.96
CA ILE A 71 1.46 3.97 4.58
C ILE A 71 2.27 4.33 3.33
N ARG A 72 1.59 4.98 2.39
CA ARG A 72 2.17 5.53 1.17
C ARG A 72 1.61 6.91 0.88
N LEU A 73 2.43 7.73 0.23
CA LEU A 73 2.06 9.03 -0.32
C LEU A 73 1.90 8.89 -1.85
N GLU A 74 0.76 9.27 -2.36
CA GLU A 74 0.44 9.40 -3.79
C GLU A 74 0.26 10.90 -4.14
N ALA A 75 0.45 11.38 -5.34
CA ALA A 75 1.18 10.70 -6.41
C ALA A 75 2.66 11.01 -6.26
N THR A 76 3.47 10.00 -6.07
CA THR A 76 4.91 10.21 -5.93
C THR A 76 5.54 10.18 -7.30
N PRO A 77 6.30 11.21 -7.71
CA PRO A 77 7.00 11.18 -8.98
C PRO A 77 8.09 10.10 -8.96
N GLY A 78 8.19 9.34 -10.04
CA GLY A 78 9.22 8.32 -10.24
C GLY A 78 8.78 6.89 -9.90
N GLN A 79 9.68 5.96 -10.13
CA GLN A 79 9.40 4.52 -10.04
C GLN A 79 9.33 4.02 -8.60
N TRP A 80 10.10 4.60 -7.71
CA TRP A 80 10.23 4.17 -6.32
C TRP A 80 9.61 5.19 -5.38
N GLN A 81 8.60 4.75 -4.66
CA GLN A 81 7.97 5.58 -3.64
C GLN A 81 8.88 5.72 -2.41
N PRO A 82 8.77 6.85 -1.68
CA PRO A 82 9.31 6.93 -0.35
C PRO A 82 8.78 5.80 0.52
N VAL A 83 9.64 5.18 1.28
CA VAL A 83 9.30 4.06 2.17
C VAL A 83 9.39 4.51 3.63
N PRO A 84 8.62 3.90 4.54
CA PRO A 84 8.77 4.15 5.96
C PRO A 84 10.02 3.45 6.52
N LYS A 85 10.52 4.01 7.61
CA LYS A 85 11.53 3.39 8.46
C LYS A 85 10.87 2.66 9.60
N GLN A 86 11.12 1.37 9.71
CA GLN A 86 10.70 0.60 10.88
C GLN A 86 11.55 0.99 12.09
N LEU A 87 10.90 1.40 13.17
CA LEU A 87 11.55 1.78 14.43
C LEU A 87 11.51 0.64 15.44
N ASP A 88 10.42 -0.12 15.49
CA ASP A 88 10.22 -1.22 16.42
C ASP A 88 9.25 -2.25 15.84
N ARG A 89 9.37 -3.52 16.28
CA ARG A 89 8.45 -4.61 15.96
C ARG A 89 8.30 -5.54 17.16
N LYS A 90 7.07 -5.79 17.56
CA LYS A 90 6.75 -6.62 18.72
C LYS A 90 5.76 -7.71 18.38
N LEU A 91 5.97 -8.88 18.96
CA LEU A 91 5.03 -9.99 18.91
C LEU A 91 4.22 -10.00 20.20
N GLY A 92 2.90 -10.05 20.07
CA GLY A 92 1.96 -10.39 21.15
C GLY A 92 1.55 -11.86 21.06
N ASP A 93 0.52 -12.25 21.79
CA ASP A 93 0.03 -13.64 21.77
C ASP A 93 -0.58 -14.03 20.41
N ASN A 94 -1.31 -13.11 19.78
CA ASN A 94 -1.94 -13.27 18.47
C ASN A 94 -1.85 -12.00 17.60
N SER A 95 -0.89 -11.14 17.88
CA SER A 95 -0.70 -9.86 17.18
C SER A 95 0.76 -9.58 16.87
N ILE A 96 0.96 -8.79 15.83
CA ILE A 96 2.25 -8.20 15.46
C ILE A 96 2.03 -6.70 15.43
N THR A 97 2.84 -5.96 16.17
CA THR A 97 2.77 -4.50 16.21
C THR A 97 4.08 -3.92 15.73
N ALA A 98 4.04 -3.10 14.68
CA ALA A 98 5.18 -2.37 14.17
C ALA A 98 5.00 -0.87 14.38
N THR A 99 6.05 -0.19 14.85
CA THR A 99 6.12 1.27 14.93
C THR A 99 7.04 1.77 13.82
N LEU A 100 6.55 2.73 13.04
CA LEU A 100 7.23 3.23 11.86
C LEU A 100 7.27 4.75 11.84
N CYS A 101 8.22 5.29 11.07
CA CYS A 101 8.30 6.70 10.73
C CYS A 101 8.22 6.85 9.21
N TYR A 102 7.33 7.67 8.71
CA TYR A 102 7.17 7.92 7.29
C TYR A 102 7.44 9.39 6.94
N PRO A 103 8.22 9.62 5.92
CA PRO A 103 9.08 8.68 5.20
C PRO A 103 10.37 8.33 5.97
N ASP A 104 11.16 7.39 5.45
CA ASP A 104 12.52 7.18 5.93
C ASP A 104 13.43 8.31 5.44
N SER A 105 13.57 9.37 6.25
CA SER A 105 14.36 10.55 5.89
C SER A 105 15.84 10.25 5.68
N SER A 106 16.37 9.15 6.22
CA SER A 106 17.76 8.73 5.98
C SER A 106 18.02 8.30 4.53
N ARG A 107 16.95 8.03 3.76
CA ARG A 107 17.00 7.64 2.36
C ARG A 107 16.64 8.77 1.39
N HIS A 108 16.31 9.94 1.92
CA HIS A 108 16.04 11.12 1.11
C HIS A 108 17.26 11.45 0.23
N LEU A 109 17.05 11.58 -1.08
CA LEU A 109 18.08 11.85 -2.09
C LEU A 109 19.17 10.79 -2.22
N THR A 110 18.96 9.59 -1.69
CA THR A 110 19.91 8.49 -1.78
C THR A 110 19.34 7.31 -2.58
N GLY A 111 20.21 6.41 -3.01
CA GLY A 111 19.82 5.19 -3.68
C GLY A 111 19.70 5.34 -5.19
N PHE A 112 19.08 4.34 -5.80
CA PHE A 112 19.03 4.17 -7.25
C PHE A 112 18.18 5.23 -7.95
N ASN A 113 17.16 5.72 -7.29
CA ASN A 113 16.27 6.78 -7.78
C ASN A 113 16.13 7.87 -6.71
N PRO A 114 17.11 8.77 -6.60
CA PRO A 114 17.10 9.81 -5.59
C PRO A 114 15.92 10.76 -5.84
N MET A 115 14.95 10.74 -4.94
CA MET A 115 13.76 11.54 -5.06
C MET A 115 13.68 12.57 -3.95
N ILE A 116 13.14 13.73 -4.29
CA ILE A 116 12.71 14.71 -3.31
C ILE A 116 11.24 14.42 -3.01
N TYR A 117 10.92 14.29 -1.75
CA TYR A 117 9.56 14.12 -1.27
C TYR A 117 9.37 14.88 0.05
N PRO A 118 8.14 15.24 0.38
CA PRO A 118 7.87 15.90 1.65
C PRO A 118 8.22 14.99 2.82
N ASP A 119 8.97 15.52 3.78
CA ASP A 119 9.22 14.84 5.04
C ASP A 119 8.06 15.10 6.00
N LEU A 120 7.12 14.19 6.05
CA LEU A 120 5.92 14.31 6.86
C LEU A 120 6.18 14.06 8.34
N HIS A 121 7.31 13.43 8.70
CA HIS A 121 7.66 13.03 10.07
C HIS A 121 6.52 12.32 10.81
N LEU A 122 5.72 11.53 10.10
CA LEU A 122 4.63 10.78 10.71
C LEU A 122 5.19 9.58 11.46
N ILE A 123 4.92 9.53 12.76
CA ILE A 123 5.13 8.30 13.54
C ILE A 123 3.77 7.62 13.68
N TYR A 124 3.73 6.34 13.36
CA TYR A 124 2.51 5.56 13.40
C TYR A 124 2.79 4.13 13.80
N THR A 125 1.73 3.46 14.20
CA THR A 125 1.76 2.05 14.56
C THR A 125 0.82 1.27 13.65
N VAL A 126 1.30 0.16 13.13
CA VAL A 126 0.47 -0.83 12.44
C VAL A 126 0.35 -2.04 13.35
N ASN A 127 -0.87 -2.35 13.75
CA ASN A 127 -1.19 -3.56 14.50
C ASN A 127 -1.87 -4.56 13.56
N VAL A 128 -1.31 -5.76 13.46
CA VAL A 128 -1.85 -6.88 12.68
C VAL A 128 -2.24 -7.96 13.66
N GLU A 129 -3.51 -8.33 13.68
CA GLU A 129 -4.05 -9.25 14.69
C GLU A 129 -4.90 -10.35 14.06
N SER A 130 -4.76 -11.57 14.57
CA SER A 130 -5.65 -12.67 14.23
C SER A 130 -7.00 -12.53 14.95
N LYS A 131 -8.08 -12.50 14.18
CA LYS A 131 -9.47 -12.53 14.64
C LYS A 131 -10.15 -13.81 14.13
N GLY A 132 -9.63 -14.95 14.58
CA GLY A 132 -10.10 -16.26 14.13
C GLY A 132 -9.74 -16.51 12.66
N LYS A 133 -10.73 -16.56 11.78
CA LYS A 133 -10.54 -16.79 10.34
C LYS A 133 -10.08 -15.55 9.55
N ASN A 134 -9.95 -14.42 10.20
CA ASN A 134 -9.59 -13.15 9.59
C ASN A 134 -8.30 -12.61 10.20
N ILE A 135 -7.62 -11.77 9.44
CA ILE A 135 -6.56 -10.90 9.93
C ILE A 135 -7.08 -9.47 9.90
N GLU A 136 -6.97 -8.78 11.02
CA GLU A 136 -7.29 -7.38 11.17
C GLU A 136 -6.02 -6.54 11.14
N VAL A 137 -6.03 -5.47 10.34
CA VAL A 137 -4.94 -4.50 10.27
C VAL A 137 -5.46 -3.15 10.73
N THR A 138 -4.83 -2.58 11.75
CA THR A 138 -5.16 -1.26 12.29
C THR A 138 -3.95 -0.34 12.18
N VAL A 139 -4.18 0.89 11.74
CA VAL A 139 -3.15 1.92 11.66
C VAL A 139 -3.50 3.08 12.59
N ASP A 140 -2.61 3.39 13.53
CA ASP A 140 -2.73 4.51 14.44
C ASP A 140 -1.66 5.56 14.14
N LEU A 141 -2.09 6.78 13.79
CA LEU A 141 -1.19 7.91 13.53
C LEU A 141 -0.97 8.71 14.82
N ASP A 142 0.26 9.17 15.05
CA ASP A 142 0.61 10.02 16.20
C ASP A 142 -0.01 11.42 16.11
N ARG A 143 -0.30 11.87 14.88
CA ARG A 143 -0.88 13.18 14.58
C ARG A 143 -1.74 13.13 13.32
N PRO A 144 -2.60 14.14 13.09
CA PRO A 144 -3.35 14.27 11.84
C PRO A 144 -2.43 14.44 10.64
N ILE A 145 -2.88 13.95 9.48
CA ILE A 145 -2.23 14.23 8.20
C ILE A 145 -2.32 15.73 7.91
N PRO A 146 -1.23 16.38 7.44
CA PRO A 146 -1.30 17.76 6.99
C PRO A 146 -2.36 17.95 5.90
N GLN A 147 -3.05 19.10 5.93
CA GLN A 147 -4.23 19.34 5.10
C GLN A 147 -3.97 19.15 3.60
N GLU A 148 -2.80 19.54 3.12
CA GLU A 148 -2.37 19.43 1.73
C GLU A 148 -2.16 17.96 1.26
N PHE A 149 -2.04 17.04 2.21
CA PHE A 149 -1.85 15.61 1.94
C PHE A 149 -3.08 14.75 2.23
N ILE A 150 -4.20 15.36 2.63
CA ILE A 150 -5.46 14.64 2.79
C ILE A 150 -5.89 14.06 1.44
N GLY A 151 -6.25 12.77 1.44
CA GLY A 151 -6.55 12.02 0.23
C GLY A 151 -5.32 11.51 -0.54
N LYS A 152 -4.11 11.97 -0.20
CA LYS A 152 -2.85 11.55 -0.81
C LYS A 152 -2.05 10.56 0.04
N VAL A 153 -2.19 10.62 1.35
CA VAL A 153 -1.62 9.65 2.29
C VAL A 153 -2.64 8.59 2.64
N GLY A 154 -2.28 7.32 2.50
CA GLY A 154 -3.16 6.21 2.82
C GLY A 154 -2.40 4.92 3.06
N PHE A 155 -3.08 3.93 3.63
CA PHE A 155 -2.58 2.57 3.72
C PHE A 155 -2.82 1.88 2.38
N ASN A 156 -1.76 1.46 1.71
CA ASN A 156 -1.80 0.74 0.46
C ASN A 156 -1.54 -0.75 0.70
N LEU A 157 -2.13 -1.60 -0.14
CA LEU A 157 -1.74 -2.98 -0.32
C LEU A 157 -1.56 -3.21 -1.81
N GLU A 158 -0.40 -3.69 -2.21
CA GLU A 158 -0.01 -3.84 -3.61
C GLU A 158 -0.10 -5.30 -4.05
N PHE A 159 -0.78 -5.53 -5.17
CA PHE A 159 -1.00 -6.85 -5.75
C PHE A 159 -0.11 -7.08 -6.97
N PHE A 160 0.48 -8.26 -7.05
CA PHE A 160 1.31 -8.66 -8.19
C PHE A 160 0.51 -8.74 -9.49
N PRO A 161 0.79 -7.87 -10.46
CA PRO A 161 -0.06 -7.75 -11.65
C PRO A 161 -0.02 -8.99 -12.53
N GLY A 162 1.13 -9.64 -12.67
CA GLY A 162 1.29 -10.80 -13.54
C GLY A 162 0.36 -11.97 -13.20
N SER A 163 -0.02 -12.12 -11.94
CA SER A 163 -0.97 -13.15 -11.49
C SER A 163 -2.43 -12.73 -11.62
N LEU A 164 -2.70 -11.44 -11.91
CA LEU A 164 -4.04 -10.84 -11.91
C LEU A 164 -4.55 -10.46 -13.30
N PHE A 165 -3.68 -10.29 -14.30
CA PHE A 165 -4.10 -9.90 -15.64
C PHE A 165 -5.23 -10.78 -16.18
N GLY A 166 -6.34 -10.14 -16.59
CA GLY A 166 -7.54 -10.79 -17.07
C GLY A 166 -8.39 -11.47 -15.99
N LYS A 167 -8.00 -11.41 -14.73
CA LYS A 167 -8.79 -11.98 -13.62
C LYS A 167 -9.85 -10.99 -13.16
N PRO A 168 -11.03 -11.49 -12.73
CA PRO A 168 -12.09 -10.62 -12.25
C PRO A 168 -11.83 -10.08 -10.84
N TRP A 169 -12.45 -8.94 -10.57
CA TRP A 169 -12.60 -8.37 -9.23
C TRP A 169 -14.05 -7.88 -9.02
N ILE A 170 -14.45 -7.78 -7.76
CA ILE A 170 -15.74 -7.21 -7.32
C ILE A 170 -15.46 -6.23 -6.17
N MET A 171 -16.14 -5.09 -6.17
CA MET A 171 -16.14 -4.12 -5.09
C MET A 171 -17.56 -3.54 -4.91
N ASP A 172 -18.24 -3.91 -3.83
CA ASP A 172 -19.60 -3.45 -3.48
C ASP A 172 -20.59 -3.48 -4.66
N GLY A 173 -20.62 -4.58 -5.42
CA GLY A 173 -21.48 -4.74 -6.59
C GLY A 173 -20.92 -4.17 -7.90
N GLN A 174 -19.86 -3.39 -7.86
CA GLN A 174 -19.07 -3.05 -9.05
C GLN A 174 -18.21 -4.24 -9.41
N SER A 175 -17.99 -4.51 -10.68
CA SER A 175 -17.13 -5.60 -11.14
C SER A 175 -16.32 -5.18 -12.35
N GLY A 176 -15.17 -5.83 -12.51
CA GLY A 176 -14.29 -5.61 -13.64
C GLY A 176 -13.22 -6.69 -13.73
N ILE A 177 -12.28 -6.49 -14.62
CA ILE A 177 -11.08 -7.33 -14.76
C ILE A 177 -9.84 -6.46 -14.55
N PHE A 178 -8.77 -7.09 -14.07
CA PHE A 178 -7.46 -6.44 -14.02
C PHE A 178 -6.87 -6.34 -15.44
N PRO A 179 -6.71 -5.13 -16.00
CA PRO A 179 -6.29 -4.98 -17.39
C PRO A 179 -4.80 -5.28 -17.56
N GLN A 180 -4.45 -5.94 -18.65
CA GLN A 180 -3.05 -6.17 -18.99
C GLN A 180 -2.33 -4.87 -19.39
N GLN A 181 -3.05 -3.98 -20.08
CA GLN A 181 -2.53 -2.70 -20.51
C GLN A 181 -3.13 -1.58 -19.66
N PRO A 182 -2.33 -0.63 -19.20
CA PRO A 182 -2.87 0.55 -18.54
C PRO A 182 -3.68 1.37 -19.54
N ASN A 183 -4.83 1.87 -19.10
CA ASN A 183 -5.71 2.71 -19.90
C ASN A 183 -5.95 4.03 -19.19
N SER A 184 -5.03 4.95 -19.32
CA SER A 184 -5.09 6.27 -18.73
C SER A 184 -4.77 7.33 -19.76
N PRO A 185 -5.49 8.46 -19.78
CA PRO A 185 -5.11 9.63 -20.58
C PRO A 185 -3.69 10.11 -20.30
N LEU A 186 -3.24 10.02 -19.05
CA LEU A 186 -1.86 10.38 -18.67
C LEU A 186 -0.83 9.49 -19.38
N MET A 187 -1.12 8.21 -19.54
CA MET A 187 -0.25 7.25 -20.22
C MET A 187 -0.22 7.47 -21.73
N THR A 188 -1.32 7.90 -22.33
CA THR A 188 -1.44 8.12 -23.77
C THR A 188 -0.97 9.51 -24.20
N THR A 189 -1.13 10.52 -23.36
CA THR A 189 -0.78 11.91 -23.68
C THR A 189 0.64 12.27 -23.31
N GLN A 190 1.31 11.48 -22.47
CA GLN A 190 2.69 11.67 -22.04
C GLN A 190 3.51 10.37 -22.21
N PRO A 191 3.67 9.87 -23.44
CA PRO A 191 4.36 8.58 -23.69
C PRO A 191 5.81 8.57 -23.17
N ASN A 192 6.46 9.71 -23.11
CA ASN A 192 7.83 9.83 -22.58
C ASN A 192 7.91 9.74 -21.07
N TYR A 193 6.81 9.90 -20.37
CA TYR A 193 6.78 9.86 -18.91
C TYR A 193 7.17 8.49 -18.36
N LEU A 194 6.70 7.43 -18.97
CA LEU A 194 7.03 6.05 -18.57
C LEU A 194 8.49 5.68 -18.76
N HIS A 195 9.12 6.25 -19.79
CA HIS A 195 10.50 5.91 -20.12
C HIS A 195 11.51 6.78 -19.42
N THR A 196 11.07 7.94 -18.97
CA THR A 196 12.01 8.98 -18.56
C THR A 196 11.73 9.50 -17.15
N GLY A 197 10.60 9.14 -16.58
CA GLY A 197 10.15 9.75 -15.34
C GLY A 197 10.08 11.27 -15.45
N ASN A 198 9.83 11.93 -14.36
CA ASN A 198 9.81 13.39 -14.29
C ASN A 198 11.16 14.04 -14.63
N TYR A 199 12.21 13.25 -14.78
CA TYR A 199 13.54 13.74 -15.10
C TYR A 199 13.72 14.10 -16.57
N HIS A 200 12.80 13.66 -17.41
CA HIS A 200 12.95 13.74 -18.86
C HIS A 200 11.66 14.18 -19.57
N ASP A 201 10.92 15.08 -18.95
CA ASP A 201 9.79 15.74 -19.63
C ASP A 201 10.26 16.59 -20.83
N GLY A 202 11.52 16.44 -21.24
CA GLY A 202 12.21 17.21 -22.24
C GLY A 202 12.73 18.57 -21.73
N LYS A 203 12.39 18.93 -20.48
CA LYS A 203 12.70 20.24 -19.92
C LYS A 203 13.69 20.20 -18.76
N LYS A 204 13.83 19.05 -18.09
CA LYS A 204 14.72 18.89 -16.92
C LYS A 204 15.47 17.57 -16.98
N SER A 205 16.78 17.65 -16.98
CA SER A 205 17.65 16.51 -16.81
C SER A 205 17.83 16.17 -15.33
N LEU A 206 18.35 14.98 -15.01
CA LEU A 206 18.75 14.63 -13.65
C LEU A 206 19.74 15.63 -13.04
N ALA A 207 20.63 16.19 -13.86
CA ALA A 207 21.56 17.25 -13.44
C ALA A 207 20.83 18.54 -13.07
N ASP A 208 19.78 18.87 -13.78
CA ASP A 208 18.96 20.06 -13.47
C ASP A 208 18.14 19.84 -12.19
N MET A 209 17.62 18.64 -12.00
CA MET A 209 16.95 18.27 -10.75
C MET A 209 17.92 18.34 -9.55
N ASN A 210 19.13 17.83 -9.68
CA ASN A 210 20.14 17.90 -8.64
C ASN A 210 20.51 19.37 -8.29
N LYS A 211 20.53 20.27 -9.25
CA LYS A 211 20.73 21.71 -9.00
C LYS A 211 19.55 22.34 -8.25
N LEU A 212 18.34 21.90 -8.56
CA LEU A 212 17.13 22.36 -7.85
C LEU A 212 17.11 21.85 -6.41
N ILE A 213 17.54 20.62 -6.18
CA ILE A 213 17.71 20.02 -4.84
C ILE A 213 18.68 20.85 -4.02
N GLY A 214 19.86 21.15 -4.56
CA GLY A 214 20.87 21.98 -3.89
C GLY A 214 20.41 23.39 -3.55
N LYS A 215 19.31 23.84 -4.16
CA LYS A 215 18.64 25.13 -3.86
C LYS A 215 17.44 24.99 -2.91
N GLY A 216 17.25 23.82 -2.29
CA GLY A 216 16.11 23.55 -1.41
C GLY A 216 14.79 23.34 -2.16
N TYR A 217 14.84 23.01 -3.46
CA TYR A 217 13.64 22.64 -4.21
C TYR A 217 13.08 21.34 -3.66
N SER A 218 11.83 21.36 -3.25
CA SER A 218 11.05 20.16 -2.90
C SER A 218 9.94 20.02 -3.95
N PRO A 219 9.81 18.88 -4.63
CA PRO A 219 8.66 18.66 -5.49
C PRO A 219 7.41 18.70 -4.63
N ILE A 220 6.44 19.49 -5.05
CA ILE A 220 5.17 19.62 -4.34
C ILE A 220 4.28 18.46 -4.81
N VAL A 221 4.45 17.30 -4.18
CA VAL A 221 3.59 16.13 -4.42
C VAL A 221 2.10 16.47 -4.21
N ALA A 222 1.82 17.51 -3.42
CA ALA A 222 0.47 18.02 -3.23
C ALA A 222 -0.20 18.47 -4.52
N ASP A 223 0.54 18.95 -5.50
CA ASP A 223 0.01 19.44 -6.77
C ASP A 223 -0.08 18.34 -7.85
N ASP A 224 0.49 17.16 -7.58
CA ASP A 224 0.42 16.05 -8.52
C ASP A 224 -0.99 15.44 -8.57
N ILE A 225 -1.40 15.05 -9.76
CA ILE A 225 -2.72 14.47 -9.99
C ILE A 225 -2.63 12.96 -9.72
N ILE A 226 -3.50 12.49 -8.83
CA ILE A 226 -3.73 11.06 -8.62
C ILE A 226 -4.75 10.60 -9.67
N SER A 227 -4.48 9.50 -10.37
CA SER A 227 -5.44 8.93 -11.32
C SER A 227 -6.74 8.51 -10.61
N GLU A 228 -7.84 8.49 -11.37
CA GLU A 228 -9.09 7.97 -10.83
C GLU A 228 -8.98 6.48 -10.55
N PRO A 229 -9.52 6.00 -9.43
CA PRO A 229 -9.58 4.58 -9.14
C PRO A 229 -10.56 3.87 -10.08
N TYR A 230 -10.31 2.60 -10.35
CA TYR A 230 -11.26 1.75 -11.09
C TYR A 230 -12.56 1.53 -10.34
N ALA A 231 -12.48 1.46 -9.01
CA ALA A 231 -13.63 1.30 -8.14
C ALA A 231 -13.37 1.90 -6.76
N LYS A 232 -14.48 2.28 -6.09
CA LYS A 232 -14.51 2.70 -4.68
C LYS A 232 -15.59 1.93 -3.97
N GLY A 233 -15.31 1.51 -2.74
CA GLY A 233 -16.26 0.77 -1.93
C GLY A 233 -15.66 0.36 -0.59
N THR A 234 -16.37 -0.46 0.17
CA THR A 234 -15.94 -0.92 1.49
C THR A 234 -15.44 -2.36 1.46
N LYS A 235 -15.84 -3.16 0.46
CA LYS A 235 -15.51 -4.57 0.37
C LYS A 235 -15.02 -4.93 -1.03
N PHE A 236 -13.76 -5.30 -1.11
CA PHE A 236 -13.08 -5.72 -2.33
C PHE A 236 -12.85 -7.23 -2.32
N THR A 237 -13.05 -7.87 -3.47
CA THR A 237 -12.70 -9.28 -3.69
C THR A 237 -11.97 -9.43 -5.02
N SER A 238 -10.75 -9.92 -5.00
CA SER A 238 -10.04 -10.37 -6.19
C SER A 238 -10.34 -11.85 -6.46
N ARG A 239 -10.46 -12.22 -7.75
CA ARG A 239 -10.71 -13.60 -8.19
C ARG A 239 -11.91 -14.23 -7.47
N PRO A 240 -13.11 -13.63 -7.51
CA PRO A 240 -14.27 -14.11 -6.76
C PRO A 240 -14.64 -15.57 -7.07
N ASP A 241 -14.35 -16.02 -8.29
CA ASP A 241 -14.68 -17.37 -8.78
C ASP A 241 -13.56 -18.40 -8.55
N ASP A 242 -12.42 -17.99 -7.98
CA ASP A 242 -11.29 -18.87 -7.70
C ASP A 242 -11.25 -19.23 -6.21
N PRO A 243 -11.72 -20.44 -5.81
CA PRO A 243 -11.82 -20.79 -4.40
C PRO A 243 -10.46 -20.91 -3.70
N TYR A 244 -9.37 -21.07 -4.46
CA TYR A 244 -8.03 -21.29 -3.92
C TYR A 244 -7.19 -20.02 -3.81
N ASN A 245 -7.53 -19.00 -4.61
CA ASN A 245 -6.74 -17.77 -4.68
C ASN A 245 -7.58 -16.50 -4.48
N LYS A 246 -8.81 -16.64 -4.04
CA LYS A 246 -9.69 -15.53 -3.70
C LYS A 246 -9.16 -14.78 -2.48
N VAL A 247 -9.00 -13.47 -2.62
CA VAL A 247 -8.69 -12.56 -1.51
C VAL A 247 -9.83 -11.57 -1.34
N THR A 248 -10.38 -11.49 -0.13
CA THR A 248 -11.38 -10.50 0.23
C THR A 248 -10.81 -9.55 1.28
N ILE A 249 -10.99 -8.26 1.04
CA ILE A 249 -10.56 -7.18 1.94
C ILE A 249 -11.76 -6.30 2.21
N GLU A 250 -12.01 -6.05 3.49
CA GLU A 250 -13.11 -5.20 3.92
C GLU A 250 -12.57 -4.08 4.82
N SER A 251 -12.99 -2.85 4.55
CA SER A 251 -12.65 -1.71 5.37
C SER A 251 -13.66 -1.55 6.49
N LEU A 252 -13.18 -1.45 7.71
CA LEU A 252 -14.02 -1.14 8.88
C LEU A 252 -14.22 0.37 9.06
N SER A 253 -13.43 1.18 8.37
CA SER A 253 -13.55 2.64 8.45
C SER A 253 -13.17 3.28 7.13
N GLY A 254 -14.16 3.84 6.44
CA GLY A 254 -13.94 4.54 5.19
C GLY A 254 -13.93 3.63 3.96
N ASP A 255 -13.61 4.22 2.82
CA ASP A 255 -13.66 3.53 1.53
C ASP A 255 -12.29 2.97 1.17
N LEU A 256 -12.33 1.85 0.48
CA LEU A 256 -11.24 1.30 -0.31
C LEU A 256 -11.30 1.88 -1.72
N GLN A 257 -10.15 2.05 -2.32
CA GLN A 257 -9.99 2.49 -3.71
C GLN A 257 -9.07 1.52 -4.44
N LEU A 258 -9.50 1.04 -5.60
CA LEU A 258 -8.69 0.15 -6.45
C LEU A 258 -8.06 0.96 -7.58
N PHE A 259 -6.74 0.96 -7.64
CA PHE A 259 -5.95 1.66 -8.65
C PHE A 259 -5.10 0.69 -9.50
N ASP A 260 -4.79 1.12 -10.69
CA ASP A 260 -3.63 0.63 -11.43
C ASP A 260 -2.45 1.57 -11.17
N GLY A 261 -1.46 1.10 -10.43
CA GLY A 261 -0.29 1.90 -10.06
C GLY A 261 0.51 2.42 -11.26
N ARG A 262 0.41 1.75 -12.41
CA ARG A 262 1.03 2.21 -13.65
C ARG A 262 0.47 3.55 -14.12
N MET A 263 -0.77 3.87 -13.74
CA MET A 263 -1.43 5.12 -14.08
C MET A 263 -0.99 6.28 -13.18
N ASN A 264 -0.46 5.99 -12.01
CA ASN A 264 0.07 6.96 -11.05
C ASN A 264 1.59 7.06 -11.07
N HIS A 265 2.23 6.58 -12.16
CA HIS A 265 3.68 6.57 -12.31
C HIS A 265 4.43 5.70 -11.29
N ASN A 266 3.71 4.78 -10.66
CA ASN A 266 4.24 3.80 -9.75
C ASN A 266 4.83 2.59 -10.48
N ASN A 267 5.38 1.67 -9.70
CA ASN A 267 6.12 0.50 -10.17
C ASN A 267 5.29 -0.59 -10.88
N GLY A 268 4.09 -0.29 -11.31
CA GLY A 268 3.32 -1.16 -12.19
C GLY A 268 2.45 -2.20 -11.48
N TRP A 269 2.10 -1.99 -10.23
CA TRP A 269 1.26 -2.90 -9.44
C TRP A 269 -0.18 -2.41 -9.37
N PHE A 270 -1.12 -3.31 -9.11
CA PHE A 270 -2.46 -2.91 -8.70
C PHE A 270 -2.46 -2.58 -7.21
N VAL A 271 -3.10 -1.51 -6.85
CA VAL A 271 -3.09 -1.00 -5.48
C VAL A 271 -4.50 -0.95 -4.93
N LEU A 272 -4.71 -1.57 -3.79
CA LEU A 272 -5.88 -1.33 -2.96
C LEU A 272 -5.48 -0.35 -1.85
N ARG A 273 -6.18 0.78 -1.79
CA ARG A 273 -5.83 1.89 -0.92
C ARG A 273 -6.96 2.27 0.00
N SER A 274 -6.65 2.50 1.26
CA SER A 274 -7.52 3.16 2.23
C SER A 274 -6.89 4.50 2.62
N ASN A 275 -7.55 5.61 2.27
CA ASN A 275 -7.02 6.93 2.58
C ASN A 275 -7.10 7.24 4.07
N CYS A 276 -6.05 7.85 4.60
CA CYS A 276 -6.10 8.45 5.93
C CYS A 276 -7.04 9.65 5.90
N ARG A 277 -8.04 9.65 6.78
CA ARG A 277 -9.05 10.72 6.86
C ARG A 277 -8.69 11.72 7.95
N ASP A 278 -8.99 13.00 7.71
CA ASP A 278 -9.06 13.96 8.81
C ASP A 278 -10.35 13.70 9.60
N ARG A 279 -10.27 13.79 10.93
CA ARG A 279 -11.39 13.49 11.86
C ARG A 279 -12.40 14.64 11.99
N LYS A 280 -12.59 15.47 11.00
CA LYS A 280 -13.58 16.54 11.01
C LYS A 280 -14.81 16.27 10.14
N SER A 281 -15.11 15.02 9.87
CA SER A 281 -16.39 14.68 9.25
C SER A 281 -17.09 13.57 10.04
#